data_7dde1eb37c666dfbc839a1395d69d0b6
#
_entry.id   7dde1eb37c666dfbc839a1395d69d0b6
#
_cell.length_a   1.000
_cell.length_b   1.000
_cell.length_c   1.000
_cell.angle_alpha   90.00
_cell.angle_beta   90.00
_cell.angle_gamma   90.00
#
_symmetry.space_group_name_H-M   'P 1'
#
loop_
_entity.id
_entity.type
_entity.pdbx_description
1 polymer ?
#
loop_
_entity_poly.entity_id
_entity_poly.type
_entity_poly.pdbx_seq_one_letter_code
_entity_poly.pdbx_strand_id
1 'polypeptide(L)'
;MQDLITSEIDLQHGTCIDTKRQEILDYFLKTWEIDELTWKPLKDDSVFYLKGDPLRHDIIFYYGHTASFFINKLMIAKVIKNRINPEMESIFAIGVDEMSWDDLDSKHYKWP
;
A
#
# COMPACT_ATOMS: atom_id res chain seq x y z
N MET A 1 9.54 -20.89 9.10
CA MET A 1 8.72 -19.66 9.20
C MET A 1 9.62 -18.46 8.93
N GLN A 2 9.26 -17.66 7.97
CA GLN A 2 10.00 -16.41 7.73
C GLN A 2 9.81 -15.46 8.92
N ASP A 3 10.89 -14.83 9.33
CA ASP A 3 10.82 -13.79 10.35
C ASP A 3 10.07 -12.59 9.77
N LEU A 4 8.86 -12.33 10.29
CA LEU A 4 8.02 -11.21 9.86
C LEU A 4 8.35 -9.91 10.59
N ILE A 5 9.36 -9.94 11.47
CA ILE A 5 9.78 -8.75 12.20
C ILE A 5 10.61 -7.86 11.28
N THR A 6 10.13 -6.64 11.09
CA THR A 6 10.88 -5.60 10.41
C THR A 6 11.61 -4.75 11.43
N SER A 7 12.90 -4.53 11.21
CA SER A 7 13.70 -3.65 12.07
C SER A 7 13.51 -2.20 11.65
N GLU A 8 13.56 -1.30 12.64
CA GLU A 8 13.56 0.13 12.37
C GLU A 8 14.84 0.57 11.67
N ILE A 9 14.71 1.44 10.66
CA ILE A 9 15.86 2.03 9.98
C ILE A 9 16.18 3.37 10.64
N ASP A 10 17.42 3.51 11.12
CA ASP A 10 17.92 4.79 11.61
C ASP A 10 18.27 5.72 10.43
N LEU A 11 17.44 6.74 10.22
CA LEU A 11 17.63 7.72 9.18
C LEU A 11 18.58 8.87 9.57
N GLN A 12 18.90 9.00 10.85
CA GLN A 12 19.72 10.11 11.36
C GLN A 12 21.20 9.78 11.40
N HIS A 13 21.55 8.51 11.59
CA HIS A 13 22.91 8.05 11.71
C HIS A 13 23.25 7.09 10.58
N GLY A 14 24.41 7.26 9.99
CA GLY A 14 24.87 6.39 8.92
C GLY A 14 26.23 6.83 8.42
N THR A 15 26.96 5.89 7.79
CA THR A 15 28.34 6.12 7.35
C THR A 15 28.41 6.90 6.04
N CYS A 16 27.46 6.67 5.11
CA CYS A 16 27.36 7.42 3.86
C CYS A 16 25.97 7.30 3.24
N ILE A 17 25.69 8.19 2.28
CA ILE A 17 24.38 8.25 1.58
C ILE A 17 24.11 6.98 0.80
N ASP A 18 25.11 6.45 0.09
CA ASP A 18 24.92 5.27 -0.77
C ASP A 18 24.62 4.01 0.07
N THR A 19 25.31 3.85 1.20
CA THR A 19 25.04 2.76 2.14
C THR A 19 23.62 2.87 2.70
N LYS A 20 23.19 4.08 3.07
CA LYS A 20 21.86 4.31 3.59
C LYS A 20 20.78 4.06 2.53
N ARG A 21 21.01 4.47 1.30
CA ARG A 21 20.09 4.18 0.18
C ARG A 21 19.92 2.69 -0.06
N GLN A 22 21.02 1.94 0.00
CA GLN A 22 20.96 0.49 -0.16
C GLN A 22 20.21 -0.17 1.00
N GLU A 23 20.44 0.26 2.23
CA GLU A 23 19.71 -0.21 3.40
C GLU A 23 18.20 0.02 3.28
N ILE A 24 17.79 1.21 2.84
CA ILE A 24 16.40 1.55 2.62
C ILE A 24 15.78 0.70 1.51
N LEU A 25 16.49 0.52 0.41
CA LEU A 25 16.03 -0.32 -0.70
C LEU A 25 15.83 -1.76 -0.26
N ASP A 26 16.81 -2.33 0.43
CA ASP A 26 16.74 -3.72 0.92
C ASP A 26 15.57 -3.91 1.90
N TYR A 27 15.37 -2.95 2.78
CA TYR A 27 14.24 -2.94 3.70
C TYR A 27 12.91 -2.86 2.95
N PHE A 28 12.79 -1.96 1.99
CA PHE A 28 11.59 -1.81 1.17
C PHE A 28 11.25 -3.10 0.43
N LEU A 29 12.23 -3.71 -0.24
CA LEU A 29 12.02 -4.94 -0.99
C LEU A 29 11.60 -6.10 -0.07
N LYS A 30 12.21 -6.20 1.11
CA LYS A 30 11.84 -7.21 2.11
C LYS A 30 10.41 -7.02 2.61
N THR A 31 10.03 -5.79 2.95
CA THR A 31 8.66 -5.51 3.43
C THR A 31 7.63 -5.73 2.33
N TRP A 32 7.95 -5.39 1.09
CA TRP A 32 7.08 -5.67 -0.05
C TRP A 32 6.87 -7.18 -0.25
N GLU A 33 7.94 -7.96 -0.15
CA GLU A 33 7.84 -9.43 -0.19
C GLU A 33 6.93 -9.99 0.90
N ILE A 34 7.03 -9.48 2.12
CA ILE A 34 6.17 -9.86 3.24
C ILE A 34 4.71 -9.51 2.94
N ASP A 35 4.46 -8.31 2.41
CA ASP A 35 3.11 -7.90 1.98
C ASP A 35 2.54 -8.87 0.96
N GLU A 36 3.27 -9.20 -0.07
CA GLU A 36 2.86 -10.18 -1.09
C GLU A 36 2.52 -11.55 -0.47
N LEU A 37 3.33 -12.03 0.46
CA LEU A 37 3.11 -13.28 1.16
C LEU A 37 1.82 -13.27 2.00
N THR A 38 1.41 -12.12 2.51
CA THR A 38 0.20 -11.96 3.30
C THR A 38 -1.05 -12.32 2.50
N TRP A 39 -1.04 -12.09 1.19
CA TRP A 39 -2.19 -12.32 0.31
C TRP A 39 -2.26 -13.74 -0.25
N LYS A 40 -1.17 -14.50 -0.21
CA LYS A 40 -1.11 -15.88 -0.74
C LYS A 40 -2.13 -16.86 -0.14
N PRO A 41 -2.53 -16.75 1.14
CA PRO A 41 -3.54 -17.67 1.70
C PRO A 41 -4.94 -17.53 1.10
N LEU A 42 -5.22 -16.45 0.38
CA LEU A 42 -6.50 -16.26 -0.29
C LEU A 42 -6.64 -17.23 -1.45
N LYS A 43 -7.70 -18.03 -1.41
CA LYS A 43 -7.83 -19.22 -2.28
C LYS A 43 -8.17 -18.90 -3.73
N ASP A 44 -8.94 -17.84 -3.96
CA ASP A 44 -9.33 -17.41 -5.29
C ASP A 44 -9.63 -15.90 -5.34
N ASP A 45 -9.73 -15.39 -6.54
CA ASP A 45 -9.88 -13.94 -6.77
C ASP A 45 -11.19 -13.38 -6.23
N SER A 46 -12.23 -14.20 -6.11
CA SER A 46 -13.53 -13.74 -5.60
C SER A 46 -13.46 -13.23 -4.16
N VAL A 47 -12.51 -13.74 -3.37
CA VAL A 47 -12.30 -13.32 -1.97
C VAL A 47 -11.94 -11.84 -1.88
N PHE A 48 -11.20 -11.31 -2.87
CA PHE A 48 -10.82 -9.90 -2.89
C PHE A 48 -12.01 -8.94 -2.96
N TYR A 49 -13.16 -9.39 -3.43
CA TYR A 49 -14.37 -8.58 -3.56
C TYR A 49 -15.33 -8.73 -2.38
N LEU A 50 -14.93 -9.44 -1.34
CA LEU A 50 -15.69 -9.60 -0.11
C LEU A 50 -15.39 -8.47 0.87
N LYS A 51 -16.41 -8.10 1.64
CA LYS A 51 -16.31 -7.14 2.73
C LYS A 51 -16.28 -7.90 4.06
N GLY A 52 -15.17 -7.79 4.79
CA GLY A 52 -15.02 -8.48 6.07
C GLY A 52 -15.80 -7.85 7.23
N ASP A 53 -16.10 -6.55 7.13
CA ASP A 53 -16.81 -5.77 8.15
C ASP A 53 -17.55 -4.60 7.48
N PRO A 54 -18.77 -4.23 7.94
CA PRO A 54 -19.53 -3.11 7.37
C PRO A 54 -18.80 -1.76 7.37
N LEU A 55 -17.88 -1.57 8.32
CA LEU A 55 -17.08 -0.34 8.44
C LEU A 55 -15.70 -0.43 7.75
N ARG A 56 -15.53 -1.42 6.87
CA ARG A 56 -14.29 -1.61 6.12
C ARG A 56 -14.59 -1.64 4.62
N HIS A 57 -13.58 -1.35 3.83
CA HIS A 57 -13.64 -1.57 2.39
C HIS A 57 -13.62 -3.08 2.07
N ASP A 58 -13.96 -3.41 0.85
CA ASP A 58 -13.74 -4.73 0.30
C ASP A 58 -12.23 -5.06 0.35
N ILE A 59 -11.89 -6.33 0.45
CA ILE A 59 -10.50 -6.77 0.66
C ILE A 59 -9.56 -6.25 -0.43
N ILE A 60 -10.02 -6.17 -1.67
CA ILE A 60 -9.24 -5.65 -2.79
C ILE A 60 -8.68 -4.25 -2.55
N PHE A 61 -9.43 -3.42 -1.82
CA PHE A 61 -8.96 -2.07 -1.47
C PHE A 61 -7.62 -2.12 -0.73
N TYR A 62 -7.52 -2.97 0.28
CA TYR A 62 -6.29 -3.07 1.09
C TYR A 62 -5.11 -3.62 0.29
N TYR A 63 -5.40 -4.51 -0.65
CA TYR A 63 -4.38 -5.02 -1.57
C TYR A 63 -3.83 -3.90 -2.47
N GLY A 64 -4.71 -3.11 -3.07
CA GLY A 64 -4.29 -2.04 -3.99
C GLY A 64 -3.81 -0.76 -3.30
N HIS A 65 -4.30 -0.49 -2.08
CA HIS A 65 -3.97 0.74 -1.35
C HIS A 65 -2.49 0.87 -1.05
N THR A 66 -1.81 -0.22 -0.72
CA THR A 66 -0.36 -0.20 -0.42
C THR A 66 0.43 0.42 -1.55
N ALA A 67 0.19 0.00 -2.80
CA ALA A 67 0.88 0.57 -3.95
C ALA A 67 0.50 2.04 -4.20
N SER A 68 -0.80 2.35 -4.14
CA SER A 68 -1.30 3.71 -4.35
C SER A 68 -0.79 4.70 -3.31
N PHE A 69 -0.66 4.26 -2.08
CA PHE A 69 -0.09 5.06 -1.00
C PHE A 69 1.33 5.53 -1.32
N PHE A 70 2.19 4.63 -1.79
CA PHE A 70 3.55 5.02 -2.17
C PHE A 70 3.56 6.06 -3.28
N ILE A 71 2.75 5.87 -4.32
CA ILE A 71 2.67 6.84 -5.43
C ILE A 71 2.20 8.21 -4.92
N ASN A 72 1.15 8.25 -4.12
CA ASN A 72 0.62 9.49 -3.56
C ASN A 72 1.67 10.22 -2.72
N LYS A 73 2.39 9.51 -1.84
CA LYS A 73 3.43 10.13 -1.00
C LYS A 73 4.63 10.62 -1.81
N LEU A 74 5.04 9.86 -2.82
CA LEU A 74 6.13 10.29 -3.71
C LEU A 74 5.75 11.51 -4.56
N MET A 75 4.48 11.63 -4.96
CA MET A 75 3.97 12.82 -5.64
C MET A 75 3.98 14.05 -4.72
N ILE A 76 3.48 13.90 -3.48
CA ILE A 76 3.48 14.98 -2.48
C ILE A 76 4.90 15.42 -2.18
N ALA A 77 5.82 14.48 -2.03
CA ALA A 77 7.24 14.75 -1.79
C ALA A 77 7.98 15.29 -3.02
N LYS A 78 7.31 15.38 -4.17
CA LYS A 78 7.89 15.84 -5.45
C LYS A 78 9.06 14.98 -5.93
N VAL A 79 9.12 13.73 -5.53
CA VAL A 79 10.11 12.77 -5.99
C VAL A 79 9.80 12.29 -7.39
N ILE A 80 8.51 12.04 -7.66
CA ILE A 80 8.01 11.74 -9.00
C ILE A 80 7.13 12.89 -9.50
N LYS A 81 7.14 13.12 -10.81
CA LYS A 81 6.43 14.25 -11.42
C LYS A 81 5.06 13.88 -11.99
N ASN A 82 4.89 12.62 -12.35
CA ASN A 82 3.68 12.15 -13.00
C ASN A 82 3.11 10.93 -12.27
N ARG A 83 1.79 10.85 -12.22
CA ARG A 83 1.10 9.67 -11.72
C ARG A 83 1.33 8.49 -12.67
N ILE A 84 1.36 7.29 -12.11
CA ILE A 84 1.54 6.04 -12.86
C ILE A 84 0.21 5.57 -13.44
N ASN A 85 -0.81 5.52 -12.61
CA ASN A 85 -2.17 5.15 -13.01
C ASN A 85 -3.18 5.96 -12.19
N PRO A 86 -3.57 7.16 -12.67
CA PRO A 86 -4.41 8.09 -11.89
C PRO A 86 -5.75 7.49 -11.45
N GLU A 87 -6.36 6.67 -12.28
CA GLU A 87 -7.64 6.04 -11.97
C GLU A 87 -7.53 5.07 -10.79
N MET A 88 -6.57 4.15 -10.87
CA MET A 88 -6.29 3.19 -9.79
C MET A 88 -5.87 3.89 -8.50
N GLU A 89 -5.00 4.89 -8.61
CA GLU A 89 -4.51 5.66 -7.47
C GLU A 89 -5.65 6.37 -6.75
N SER A 90 -6.64 6.85 -7.47
CA SER A 90 -7.82 7.50 -6.90
C SER A 90 -8.74 6.50 -6.21
N ILE A 91 -9.05 5.38 -6.86
CA ILE A 91 -9.93 4.33 -6.31
C ILE A 91 -9.34 3.77 -5.01
N PHE A 92 -8.06 3.47 -4.97
CA PHE A 92 -7.42 2.87 -3.80
C PHE A 92 -7.00 3.87 -2.72
N ALA A 93 -7.37 5.14 -2.85
CA ALA A 93 -7.23 6.16 -1.81
C ALA A 93 -8.54 6.50 -1.09
N ILE A 94 -9.67 6.03 -1.59
CA ILE A 94 -11.00 6.38 -1.08
C ILE A 94 -11.17 5.96 0.39
N GLY A 95 -11.65 6.89 1.20
CA GLY A 95 -11.97 6.65 2.61
C GLY A 95 -10.78 6.65 3.58
N VAL A 96 -9.56 6.83 3.08
CA VAL A 96 -8.35 6.88 3.92
C VAL A 96 -7.52 8.14 3.73
N ASP A 97 -7.66 8.81 2.60
CA ASP A 97 -7.01 10.09 2.31
C ASP A 97 -8.07 11.18 2.08
N GLU A 98 -8.31 12.01 3.09
CA GLU A 98 -9.17 13.20 3.01
C GLU A 98 -10.65 12.94 2.67
N MET A 99 -11.17 11.74 2.92
CA MET A 99 -12.54 11.37 2.60
C MET A 99 -13.38 11.04 3.83
N SER A 100 -14.71 11.17 3.72
CA SER A 100 -15.63 10.89 4.80
C SER A 100 -15.96 9.41 4.94
N TRP A 101 -16.56 9.02 6.08
CA TRP A 101 -17.02 7.65 6.31
C TRP A 101 -18.11 7.17 5.32
N ASP A 102 -18.83 8.11 4.72
CA ASP A 102 -19.85 7.80 3.71
C ASP A 102 -19.25 7.19 2.45
N ASP A 103 -17.96 7.44 2.22
CA ASP A 103 -17.22 6.90 1.08
C ASP A 103 -16.92 5.40 1.19
N LEU A 104 -17.26 4.77 2.31
CA LEU A 104 -17.12 3.32 2.50
C LEU A 104 -18.22 2.49 1.83
N ASP A 105 -19.22 3.13 1.22
CA ASP A 105 -20.28 2.42 0.49
C ASP A 105 -19.76 1.92 -0.86
N SER A 106 -19.42 0.62 -0.91
CA SER A 106 -18.88 -0.04 -2.09
C SER A 106 -19.79 -0.04 -3.33
N LYS A 107 -21.08 0.33 -3.17
CA LYS A 107 -22.00 0.46 -4.32
C LYS A 107 -21.60 1.56 -5.27
N HIS A 108 -20.83 2.53 -4.82
CA HIS A 108 -20.36 3.66 -5.61
C HIS A 108 -18.96 3.44 -6.21
N TYR A 109 -18.30 2.32 -5.90
CA TYR A 109 -16.96 2.02 -6.39
C TYR A 109 -16.99 0.92 -7.42
N LYS A 110 -16.19 1.11 -8.44
CA LYS A 110 -15.98 0.11 -9.46
C LYS A 110 -14.56 -0.43 -9.34
N TRP A 111 -14.44 -1.56 -8.67
CA TRP A 111 -13.16 -2.24 -8.54
C TRP A 111 -12.70 -2.83 -9.88
N PRO A 112 -11.39 -2.87 -10.12
CA PRO A 112 -10.83 -3.47 -11.32
C PRO A 112 -11.10 -4.97 -11.46
#